data_a083e29961f07cf2609e133f946633a2
#
_entry.id   a083e29961f07cf2609e133f946633a2
#
_cell.length_a   1.000
_cell.length_b   1.000
_cell.length_c   1.000
_cell.angle_alpha   90.00
_cell.angle_beta   90.00
_cell.angle_gamma   90.00
#
_symmetry.space_group_name_H-M   'P 1'
#
loop_
_entity.id
_entity.type
_entity.pdbx_description
1 polymer ?
#
loop_
_entity_poly.entity_id
_entity_poly.type
_entity_poly.pdbx_seq_one_letter_code
_entity_poly.pdbx_strand_id
1 'polypeptide(L)'
;SGATLCGLSAGDTMTLDQALHALLMQSANDAAVLIAENIGGSLDGFSDMMNQEAAAIGATNSHFVNPHGLTAEDHYVTAYDMYLIFKEAMQYSEFTQIINLQTYETIYHDGQGNGKEYSCTSTNWYLNGDAQAPDGVTVIGGKTGTTAAARNCLILLAKDSSGNQYVSVILNCSERQYLYQEMTGLLQKITG
;
A
#
# COMPACT_ATOMS: atom_id res chain seq x y z
N SER A 1 18.17 7.96 -5.41
CA SER A 1 17.30 6.92 -4.88
C SER A 1 16.05 7.57 -4.29
N GLY A 2 14.87 7.20 -4.75
CA GLY A 2 13.60 7.76 -4.28
C GLY A 2 12.90 6.86 -3.25
N ALA A 3 13.65 6.13 -2.41
CA ALA A 3 13.07 5.26 -1.38
C ALA A 3 12.49 6.09 -0.24
N THR A 4 11.23 5.85 0.12
CA THR A 4 10.61 6.38 1.33
C THR A 4 11.00 5.49 2.51
N LEU A 5 11.40 6.09 3.63
CA LEU A 5 11.85 5.39 4.83
C LEU A 5 11.09 5.92 6.05
N CYS A 6 10.84 5.07 7.04
CA CYS A 6 10.38 5.48 8.36
C CYS A 6 11.54 5.75 9.34
N GLY A 7 12.79 5.56 8.90
CA GLY A 7 13.99 5.95 9.62
C GLY A 7 14.54 4.88 10.57
N LEU A 8 14.30 3.59 10.26
CA LEU A 8 14.86 2.48 11.00
C LEU A 8 16.37 2.40 10.87
N SER A 9 17.03 2.11 11.97
CA SER A 9 18.48 1.87 12.08
C SER A 9 18.73 0.46 12.62
N ALA A 10 19.93 -0.05 12.40
CA ALA A 10 20.33 -1.35 12.93
C ALA A 10 20.16 -1.39 14.46
N GLY A 11 19.46 -2.40 14.96
CA GLY A 11 19.14 -2.57 16.38
C GLY A 11 17.80 -1.95 16.82
N ASP A 12 17.14 -1.15 15.98
CA ASP A 12 15.81 -0.65 16.27
C ASP A 12 14.79 -1.81 16.29
N THR A 13 13.79 -1.71 17.14
CA THR A 13 12.73 -2.71 17.28
C THR A 13 11.36 -2.06 17.11
N MET A 14 10.53 -2.70 16.30
CA MET A 14 9.17 -2.27 15.98
C MET A 14 8.23 -3.48 16.05
N THR A 15 7.02 -3.31 16.52
CA THR A 15 6.02 -4.37 16.41
C THR A 15 5.60 -4.57 14.96
N LEU A 16 5.06 -5.75 14.62
CA LEU A 16 4.51 -5.99 13.28
C LEU A 16 3.41 -4.96 12.94
N ASP A 17 2.55 -4.63 13.90
CA ASP A 17 1.50 -3.62 13.75
C ASP A 17 2.09 -2.25 13.37
N GLN A 18 3.11 -1.79 14.09
CA GLN A 18 3.80 -0.53 13.78
C GLN A 18 4.45 -0.55 12.39
N ALA A 19 5.09 -1.66 12.02
CA ALA A 19 5.71 -1.82 10.71
C ALA A 19 4.67 -1.84 9.58
N LEU A 20 3.51 -2.47 9.78
CA LEU A 20 2.39 -2.46 8.83
C LEU A 20 1.81 -1.05 8.64
N HIS A 21 1.67 -0.27 9.70
CA HIS A 21 1.25 1.14 9.59
C HIS A 21 2.25 1.97 8.76
N ALA A 22 3.55 1.86 9.05
CA ALA A 22 4.59 2.55 8.28
C ALA A 22 4.60 2.12 6.80
N LEU A 23 4.44 0.82 6.53
CA LEU A 23 4.41 0.27 5.18
C LEU A 23 3.17 0.71 4.40
N LEU A 24 1.98 0.56 4.96
CA LEU A 24 0.72 0.77 4.22
C LEU A 24 0.38 2.26 4.07
N MET A 25 0.67 3.09 5.07
CA MET A 25 0.33 4.51 5.05
C MET A 25 1.38 5.37 4.34
N GLN A 26 2.67 5.16 4.61
CA GLN A 26 3.77 5.96 4.07
C GLN A 26 4.59 5.26 2.99
N SER A 27 4.36 3.96 2.74
CA SER A 27 5.18 3.14 1.83
C SER A 27 6.65 3.04 2.28
N ALA A 28 6.89 2.90 3.59
CA ALA A 28 8.23 2.83 4.15
C ALA A 28 8.94 1.53 3.71
N ASN A 29 10.01 1.68 2.93
CA ASN A 29 10.73 0.53 2.36
C ASN A 29 11.54 -0.23 3.42
N ASP A 30 12.06 0.47 4.42
CA ASP A 30 12.75 -0.13 5.57
C ASP A 30 11.79 -0.97 6.44
N ALA A 31 10.54 -0.54 6.59
CA ALA A 31 9.50 -1.36 7.23
C ALA A 31 9.19 -2.63 6.41
N ALA A 32 9.12 -2.53 5.07
CA ALA A 32 8.95 -3.70 4.20
C ALA A 32 10.11 -4.70 4.33
N VAL A 33 11.34 -4.20 4.39
CA VAL A 33 12.55 -5.03 4.61
C VAL A 33 12.48 -5.71 5.99
N LEU A 34 12.16 -4.95 7.04
CA LEU A 34 12.02 -5.49 8.40
C LEU A 34 11.01 -6.64 8.46
N ILE A 35 9.83 -6.46 7.85
CA ILE A 35 8.80 -7.50 7.79
C ILE A 35 9.31 -8.71 7.02
N ALA A 36 9.92 -8.51 5.86
CA ALA A 36 10.40 -9.58 4.99
C ALA A 36 11.49 -10.43 5.64
N GLU A 37 12.47 -9.80 6.29
CA GLU A 37 13.55 -10.51 6.97
C GLU A 37 13.04 -11.34 8.17
N ASN A 38 12.06 -10.81 8.92
CA ASN A 38 11.53 -11.51 10.10
C ASN A 38 10.54 -12.63 9.76
N ILE A 39 9.78 -12.52 8.68
CA ILE A 39 8.75 -13.51 8.30
C ILE A 39 9.32 -14.48 7.26
N GLY A 40 10.00 -13.97 6.23
CA GLY A 40 10.57 -14.77 5.14
C GLY A 40 11.99 -15.29 5.39
N GLY A 41 12.63 -14.83 6.48
CA GLY A 41 14.03 -15.14 6.80
C GLY A 41 15.04 -14.42 5.89
N SER A 42 14.60 -13.90 4.76
CA SER A 42 15.37 -13.09 3.80
C SER A 42 14.42 -12.36 2.85
N LEU A 43 14.92 -11.37 2.10
CA LEU A 43 14.12 -10.69 1.08
C LEU A 43 13.68 -11.66 -0.03
N ASP A 44 14.58 -12.55 -0.46
CA ASP A 44 14.27 -13.57 -1.48
C ASP A 44 13.22 -14.56 -0.96
N GLY A 45 13.40 -15.07 0.27
CA GLY A 45 12.43 -15.99 0.89
C GLY A 45 11.05 -15.36 1.04
N PHE A 46 10.97 -14.06 1.36
CA PHE A 46 9.70 -13.36 1.42
C PHE A 46 9.11 -13.14 0.02
N SER A 47 9.94 -12.84 -0.99
CA SER A 47 9.48 -12.72 -2.38
C SER A 47 8.91 -14.05 -2.90
N ASP A 48 9.52 -15.17 -2.54
CA ASP A 48 8.99 -16.52 -2.85
C ASP A 48 7.60 -16.71 -2.19
N MET A 49 7.43 -16.31 -0.93
CA MET A 49 6.13 -16.37 -0.25
C MET A 49 5.10 -15.47 -0.95
N MET A 50 5.45 -14.25 -1.37
CA MET A 50 4.57 -13.35 -2.12
C MET A 50 4.10 -14.00 -3.43
N ASN A 51 5.01 -14.63 -4.19
CA ASN A 51 4.68 -15.30 -5.44
C ASN A 51 3.81 -16.55 -5.23
N GLN A 52 4.05 -17.32 -4.16
CA GLN A 52 3.22 -18.48 -3.80
C GLN A 52 1.79 -18.04 -3.43
N GLU A 53 1.66 -17.00 -2.63
CA GLU A 53 0.34 -16.44 -2.26
C GLU A 53 -0.39 -15.88 -3.49
N ALA A 54 0.30 -15.11 -4.33
CA ALA A 54 -0.26 -14.60 -5.58
C ALA A 54 -0.81 -15.74 -6.46
N ALA A 55 -0.06 -16.81 -6.62
CA ALA A 55 -0.51 -17.99 -7.38
C ALA A 55 -1.72 -18.69 -6.72
N ALA A 56 -1.73 -18.80 -5.39
CA ALA A 56 -2.82 -19.45 -4.64
C ALA A 56 -4.15 -18.71 -4.79
N ILE A 57 -4.14 -17.39 -4.87
CA ILE A 57 -5.35 -16.56 -5.08
C ILE A 57 -5.67 -16.30 -6.56
N GLY A 58 -4.89 -16.87 -7.49
CA GLY A 58 -5.11 -16.76 -8.94
C GLY A 58 -4.49 -15.54 -9.60
N ALA A 59 -3.65 -14.76 -8.90
CA ALA A 59 -2.90 -13.62 -9.45
C ALA A 59 -1.65 -14.11 -10.20
N THR A 60 -1.85 -14.77 -11.33
CA THR A 60 -0.81 -15.53 -12.06
C THR A 60 -0.11 -14.73 -13.16
N ASN A 61 -0.45 -13.46 -13.36
CA ASN A 61 0.17 -12.57 -14.34
C ASN A 61 1.00 -11.46 -13.68
N SER A 62 1.48 -11.74 -12.47
CA SER A 62 2.33 -10.85 -11.69
C SER A 62 3.51 -11.64 -11.13
N HIS A 63 4.64 -10.97 -10.93
CA HIS A 63 5.83 -11.56 -10.34
C HIS A 63 6.52 -10.56 -9.41
N PHE A 64 6.90 -11.01 -8.23
CA PHE A 64 7.50 -10.21 -7.18
C PHE A 64 8.94 -10.66 -6.91
N VAL A 65 9.88 -9.74 -6.96
CA VAL A 65 11.31 -9.98 -6.66
C VAL A 65 11.82 -9.19 -5.46
N ASN A 66 10.95 -8.35 -4.87
CA ASN A 66 11.25 -7.64 -3.62
C ASN A 66 9.96 -7.26 -2.89
N PRO A 67 10.01 -7.01 -1.56
CA PRO A 67 8.83 -6.70 -0.76
C PRO A 67 8.40 -5.24 -0.80
N HIS A 68 9.22 -4.32 -1.30
CA HIS A 68 9.01 -2.88 -1.21
C HIS A 68 8.57 -2.21 -2.52
N GLY A 69 8.55 -2.94 -3.63
CA GLY A 69 8.05 -2.44 -4.92
C GLY A 69 9.00 -1.52 -5.68
N LEU A 70 10.27 -1.40 -5.29
CA LEU A 70 11.25 -0.68 -6.10
C LEU A 70 11.51 -1.44 -7.40
N THR A 71 11.78 -0.67 -8.46
CA THR A 71 12.00 -1.21 -9.80
C THR A 71 13.13 -2.25 -9.80
N ALA A 72 12.83 -3.42 -10.30
CA ALA A 72 13.76 -4.51 -10.53
C ALA A 72 13.38 -5.24 -11.83
N GLU A 73 14.35 -5.92 -12.45
CA GLU A 73 14.08 -6.81 -13.57
C GLU A 73 13.11 -7.90 -13.12
N ASP A 74 12.17 -8.23 -13.98
CA ASP A 74 11.14 -9.24 -13.71
C ASP A 74 10.19 -8.96 -12.53
N HIS A 75 10.10 -7.70 -12.08
CA HIS A 75 9.13 -7.25 -11.06
C HIS A 75 7.96 -6.52 -11.71
N TYR A 76 6.82 -7.19 -11.86
CA TYR A 76 5.66 -6.64 -12.57
C TYR A 76 4.33 -7.12 -11.98
N VAL A 77 3.28 -6.35 -12.26
CA VAL A 77 1.91 -6.65 -11.86
C VAL A 77 0.92 -6.29 -12.97
N THR A 78 -0.26 -6.91 -12.95
CA THR A 78 -1.43 -6.45 -13.71
C THR A 78 -2.45 -5.79 -12.81
N ALA A 79 -3.34 -4.96 -13.37
CA ALA A 79 -4.43 -4.33 -12.61
C ALA A 79 -5.39 -5.39 -12.02
N TYR A 80 -5.65 -6.46 -12.75
CA TYR A 80 -6.52 -7.54 -12.28
C TYR A 80 -5.89 -8.33 -11.12
N ASP A 81 -4.60 -8.66 -11.21
CA ASP A 81 -3.91 -9.36 -10.14
C ASP A 81 -3.81 -8.49 -8.88
N MET A 82 -3.56 -7.18 -9.05
CA MET A 82 -3.61 -6.24 -7.92
C MET A 82 -4.99 -6.19 -7.25
N TYR A 83 -6.08 -6.28 -8.04
CA TYR A 83 -7.42 -6.44 -7.50
C TYR A 83 -7.56 -7.72 -6.68
N LEU A 84 -7.06 -8.86 -7.17
CA LEU A 84 -7.14 -10.14 -6.44
C LEU A 84 -6.37 -10.09 -5.12
N ILE A 85 -5.14 -9.55 -5.14
CA ILE A 85 -4.30 -9.38 -3.96
C ILE A 85 -4.97 -8.43 -2.94
N PHE A 86 -5.51 -7.33 -3.41
CA PHE A 86 -6.18 -6.36 -2.54
C PHE A 86 -7.46 -6.94 -1.94
N LYS A 87 -8.23 -7.70 -2.74
CA LYS A 87 -9.43 -8.41 -2.28
C LYS A 87 -9.11 -9.43 -1.20
N GLU A 88 -8.00 -10.16 -1.34
CA GLU A 88 -7.51 -11.08 -0.30
C GLU A 88 -7.14 -10.31 0.97
N ALA A 89 -6.35 -9.24 0.86
CA ALA A 89 -5.97 -8.40 1.98
C ALA A 89 -7.18 -7.80 2.73
N MET A 90 -8.27 -7.46 2.03
CA MET A 90 -9.51 -6.94 2.62
C MET A 90 -10.21 -7.93 3.56
N GLN A 91 -9.87 -9.22 3.54
CA GLN A 91 -10.41 -10.21 4.49
C GLN A 91 -9.85 -10.01 5.91
N TYR A 92 -8.75 -9.28 6.04
CA TYR A 92 -8.11 -8.95 7.31
C TYR A 92 -8.55 -7.55 7.77
N SER A 93 -9.23 -7.49 8.92
CA SER A 93 -9.76 -6.22 9.46
C SER A 93 -8.66 -5.19 9.71
N GLU A 94 -7.48 -5.64 10.12
CA GLU A 94 -6.29 -4.80 10.36
C GLU A 94 -5.88 -4.05 9.09
N PHE A 95 -5.87 -4.73 7.95
CA PHE A 95 -5.55 -4.10 6.67
C PHE A 95 -6.51 -2.96 6.35
N THR A 96 -7.83 -3.20 6.43
CA THR A 96 -8.84 -2.19 6.12
C THR A 96 -8.83 -1.03 7.13
N GLN A 97 -8.52 -1.29 8.40
CA GLN A 97 -8.36 -0.26 9.43
C GLN A 97 -7.16 0.64 9.10
N ILE A 98 -5.99 0.07 8.79
CA ILE A 98 -4.77 0.83 8.51
C ILE A 98 -4.92 1.69 7.27
N ILE A 99 -5.43 1.16 6.15
CA ILE A 99 -5.57 1.92 4.90
C ILE A 99 -6.63 3.03 4.97
N ASN A 100 -7.47 3.04 6.01
CA ASN A 100 -8.49 4.08 6.25
C ASN A 100 -7.94 5.26 7.08
N LEU A 101 -6.79 5.11 7.72
CA LEU A 101 -6.22 6.15 8.58
C LEU A 101 -5.72 7.36 7.77
N GLN A 102 -5.95 8.55 8.30
CA GLN A 102 -5.36 9.79 7.78
C GLN A 102 -3.96 10.01 8.34
N THR A 103 -3.80 9.79 9.65
CA THR A 103 -2.53 9.98 10.38
C THR A 103 -2.30 8.80 11.32
N TYR A 104 -1.05 8.55 11.64
CA TYR A 104 -0.63 7.56 12.62
C TYR A 104 0.57 8.06 13.40
N GLU A 105 0.56 7.85 14.72
CA GLU A 105 1.63 8.22 15.62
C GLU A 105 1.93 7.06 16.55
N THR A 106 3.22 6.79 16.81
CA THR A 106 3.65 5.73 17.71
C THR A 106 5.05 5.99 18.24
N ILE A 107 5.48 5.18 19.19
CA ILE A 107 6.84 5.11 19.70
C ILE A 107 7.37 3.71 19.47
N TYR A 108 8.47 3.57 18.75
CA TYR A 108 9.25 2.35 18.66
C TYR A 108 10.56 2.50 19.46
N HIS A 109 11.42 1.50 19.53
CA HIS A 109 12.58 1.54 20.40
C HIS A 109 13.89 1.37 19.62
N ASP A 110 14.92 2.11 20.02
CA ASP A 110 16.28 1.91 19.51
C ASP A 110 16.96 0.68 20.13
N GLY A 111 18.15 0.33 19.66
CA GLY A 111 18.93 -0.81 20.16
C GLY A 111 19.36 -0.71 21.63
N GLN A 112 19.19 0.44 22.27
CA GLN A 112 19.42 0.67 23.69
C GLN A 112 18.11 0.67 24.52
N GLY A 113 16.96 0.53 23.87
CA GLY A 113 15.64 0.55 24.48
C GLY A 113 15.05 1.95 24.68
N ASN A 114 15.65 3.01 24.11
CA ASN A 114 15.07 4.35 24.16
C ASN A 114 13.91 4.48 23.15
N GLY A 115 12.86 5.20 23.54
CA GLY A 115 11.74 5.49 22.66
C GLY A 115 12.12 6.44 21.52
N LYS A 116 11.72 6.10 20.30
CA LYS A 116 11.80 6.93 19.09
C LYS A 116 10.40 7.22 18.59
N GLU A 117 10.04 8.50 18.51
CA GLU A 117 8.76 8.93 17.96
C GLU A 117 8.72 8.71 16.45
N TYR A 118 7.59 8.21 15.98
CA TYR A 118 7.28 8.06 14.55
C TYR A 118 5.89 8.57 14.29
N SER A 119 5.75 9.40 13.25
CA SER A 119 4.45 9.84 12.77
C SER A 119 4.42 9.85 11.24
N CYS A 120 3.27 9.55 10.67
CA CYS A 120 3.04 9.65 9.23
C CYS A 120 1.63 10.08 8.89
N THR A 121 1.48 10.58 7.67
CA THR A 121 0.20 10.93 7.07
C THR A 121 0.00 10.06 5.83
N SER A 122 -1.24 9.65 5.58
CA SER A 122 -1.58 8.84 4.41
C SER A 122 -1.13 9.52 3.11
N THR A 123 -0.52 8.75 2.22
CA THR A 123 -0.16 9.19 0.87
C THR A 123 -1.36 9.27 -0.08
N ASN A 124 -2.53 8.78 0.35
CA ASN A 124 -3.76 8.80 -0.42
C ASN A 124 -4.42 10.19 -0.32
N TRP A 125 -4.50 10.89 -1.45
CA TRP A 125 -5.05 12.24 -1.53
C TRP A 125 -6.53 12.35 -1.11
N TYR A 126 -7.33 11.30 -1.28
CA TYR A 126 -8.71 11.30 -0.78
C TYR A 126 -8.80 11.28 0.75
N LEU A 127 -7.76 10.81 1.43
CA LEU A 127 -7.73 10.75 2.90
C LEU A 127 -7.01 11.95 3.52
N ASN A 128 -5.97 12.48 2.87
CA ASN A 128 -5.22 13.63 3.38
C ASN A 128 -5.81 14.99 2.97
N GLY A 129 -6.86 15.00 2.12
CA GLY A 129 -7.58 16.21 1.72
C GLY A 129 -7.13 16.87 0.41
N ASP A 130 -6.11 16.30 -0.28
CA ASP A 130 -5.61 16.82 -1.55
C ASP A 130 -6.55 16.51 -2.75
N ALA A 131 -7.46 15.54 -2.59
CA ALA A 131 -8.49 15.21 -3.57
C ALA A 131 -9.84 14.95 -2.88
N GLN A 132 -10.94 15.13 -3.61
CA GLN A 132 -12.29 14.88 -3.13
C GLN A 132 -12.95 13.76 -3.94
N ALA A 133 -13.62 12.85 -3.23
CA ALA A 133 -14.46 11.84 -3.87
C ALA A 133 -15.71 12.51 -4.48
N PRO A 134 -16.28 11.95 -5.56
CA PRO A 134 -17.53 12.45 -6.12
C PRO A 134 -18.70 12.26 -5.14
N ASP A 135 -19.75 13.05 -5.32
CA ASP A 135 -20.96 12.95 -4.49
C ASP A 135 -21.52 11.53 -4.52
N GLY A 136 -21.94 11.05 -3.36
CA GLY A 136 -22.48 9.70 -3.19
C GLY A 136 -21.43 8.59 -3.08
N VAL A 137 -20.14 8.90 -3.18
CA VAL A 137 -19.03 7.95 -3.00
C VAL A 137 -18.23 8.28 -1.74
N THR A 138 -17.97 7.27 -0.93
CA THR A 138 -17.05 7.35 0.20
C THR A 138 -15.80 6.52 -0.11
N VAL A 139 -14.63 7.14 -0.18
CA VAL A 139 -13.36 6.40 -0.25
C VAL A 139 -13.04 5.87 1.15
N ILE A 140 -12.91 4.56 1.27
CA ILE A 140 -12.57 3.89 2.54
C ILE A 140 -11.06 3.93 2.74
N GLY A 141 -10.28 3.65 1.70
CA GLY A 141 -8.83 3.66 1.77
C GLY A 141 -8.19 3.11 0.51
N GLY A 142 -6.90 2.89 0.57
CA GLY A 142 -6.17 2.35 -0.57
C GLY A 142 -4.66 2.41 -0.42
N LYS A 143 -3.97 2.13 -1.53
CA LYS A 143 -2.50 2.15 -1.56
C LYS A 143 -2.01 2.85 -2.81
N THR A 144 -1.12 3.80 -2.63
CA THR A 144 -0.37 4.46 -3.70
C THR A 144 0.92 3.71 -4.02
N GLY A 145 1.41 3.84 -5.24
CA GLY A 145 2.73 3.37 -5.65
C GLY A 145 3.35 4.33 -6.66
N THR A 146 4.64 4.61 -6.54
CA THR A 146 5.34 5.46 -7.52
C THR A 146 6.79 5.03 -7.63
N THR A 147 7.22 4.70 -8.84
CA THR A 147 8.63 4.59 -9.24
C THR A 147 8.83 5.23 -10.60
N ALA A 148 10.07 5.45 -11.01
CA ALA A 148 10.33 6.00 -12.35
C ALA A 148 9.79 5.10 -13.47
N ALA A 149 9.84 3.77 -13.31
CA ALA A 149 9.37 2.80 -14.29
C ALA A 149 7.84 2.59 -14.23
N ALA A 150 7.30 2.41 -13.02
CA ALA A 150 5.87 2.16 -12.81
C ALA A 150 5.03 3.44 -12.93
N ARG A 151 5.64 4.62 -12.90
CA ARG A 151 4.96 5.91 -12.80
C ARG A 151 4.04 5.96 -11.58
N ASN A 152 2.88 6.59 -11.70
CA ASN A 152 1.94 6.73 -10.59
C ASN A 152 0.86 5.65 -10.66
N CYS A 153 0.66 4.96 -9.55
CA CYS A 153 -0.29 3.86 -9.41
C CYS A 153 -1.16 4.09 -8.16
N LEU A 154 -2.42 3.65 -8.24
CA LEU A 154 -3.36 3.75 -7.12
C LEU A 154 -4.36 2.59 -7.19
N ILE A 155 -4.59 1.95 -6.03
CA ILE A 155 -5.70 1.04 -5.80
C ILE A 155 -6.54 1.59 -4.65
N LEU A 156 -7.85 1.63 -4.82
CA LEU A 156 -8.80 2.17 -3.84
C LEU A 156 -9.91 1.17 -3.54
N LEU A 157 -10.31 1.17 -2.27
CA LEU A 157 -11.59 0.67 -1.79
C LEU A 157 -12.52 1.86 -1.56
N ALA A 158 -13.68 1.84 -2.21
CA ALA A 158 -14.72 2.85 -2.04
C ALA A 158 -16.09 2.18 -1.88
N LYS A 159 -17.07 2.92 -1.39
CA LYS A 159 -18.46 2.48 -1.32
C LYS A 159 -19.40 3.55 -1.87
N ASP A 160 -20.53 3.09 -2.42
CA ASP A 160 -21.65 3.95 -2.80
C ASP A 160 -22.51 4.33 -1.58
N SER A 161 -23.55 5.15 -1.81
CA SER A 161 -24.52 5.56 -0.78
C SER A 161 -25.37 4.40 -0.23
N SER A 162 -25.45 3.28 -0.94
CA SER A 162 -26.14 2.05 -0.53
C SER A 162 -25.23 1.12 0.28
N GLY A 163 -23.93 1.44 0.40
CA GLY A 163 -22.95 0.64 1.12
C GLY A 163 -22.27 -0.45 0.28
N ASN A 164 -22.57 -0.57 -1.02
CA ASN A 164 -21.88 -1.51 -1.90
C ASN A 164 -20.44 -1.09 -2.06
N GLN A 165 -19.51 -2.06 -1.95
CA GLN A 165 -18.09 -1.82 -2.03
C GLN A 165 -17.54 -2.08 -3.44
N TYR A 166 -16.58 -1.25 -3.83
CA TYR A 166 -15.92 -1.29 -5.13
C TYR A 166 -14.42 -1.14 -4.96
N VAL A 167 -13.66 -1.89 -5.74
CA VAL A 167 -12.20 -1.73 -5.85
C VAL A 167 -11.89 -1.15 -7.21
N SER A 168 -11.15 -0.05 -7.23
CA SER A 168 -10.70 0.64 -8.43
C SER A 168 -9.17 0.63 -8.52
N VAL A 169 -8.62 0.28 -9.68
CA VAL A 169 -7.17 0.16 -9.90
C VAL A 169 -6.76 0.98 -11.12
N ILE A 170 -5.78 1.86 -10.94
CA ILE A 170 -5.08 2.54 -12.04
C ILE A 170 -3.58 2.30 -11.88
N LEU A 171 -2.94 1.82 -12.93
CA LEU A 171 -1.50 1.62 -13.01
C LEU A 171 -0.89 2.48 -14.11
N ASN A 172 0.36 2.87 -13.94
CA ASN A 172 1.19 3.52 -14.97
C ASN A 172 0.65 4.87 -15.47
N CYS A 173 0.04 5.68 -14.61
CA CYS A 173 -0.38 7.03 -14.96
C CYS A 173 0.82 7.98 -15.00
N SER A 174 0.89 8.85 -16.01
CA SER A 174 2.03 9.74 -16.26
C SER A 174 2.31 10.70 -15.09
N GLU A 175 1.25 11.27 -14.52
CA GLU A 175 1.34 12.27 -13.46
C GLU A 175 0.36 11.97 -12.33
N ARG A 176 0.73 12.35 -11.10
CA ARG A 176 -0.11 12.11 -9.93
C ARG A 176 -1.44 12.85 -10.02
N GLN A 177 -1.46 14.07 -10.53
CA GLN A 177 -2.69 14.83 -10.70
C GLN A 177 -3.66 14.15 -11.66
N TYR A 178 -3.17 13.63 -12.80
CA TYR A 178 -4.00 12.89 -13.75
C TYR A 178 -4.49 11.57 -13.15
N LEU A 179 -3.65 10.88 -12.36
CA LEU A 179 -4.06 9.67 -11.64
C LEU A 179 -5.34 9.91 -10.81
N TYR A 180 -5.38 11.01 -10.05
CA TYR A 180 -6.56 11.32 -9.22
C TYR A 180 -7.74 11.84 -10.02
N GLN A 181 -7.52 12.54 -11.14
CA GLN A 181 -8.59 12.89 -12.08
C GLN A 181 -9.24 11.65 -12.71
N GLU A 182 -8.45 10.73 -13.22
CA GLU A 182 -8.92 9.46 -13.80
C GLU A 182 -9.60 8.58 -12.74
N MET A 183 -9.05 8.52 -11.54
CA MET A 183 -9.65 7.77 -10.44
C MET A 183 -11.01 8.37 -10.04
N THR A 184 -11.13 9.69 -9.95
CA THR A 184 -12.42 10.37 -9.70
C THR A 184 -13.43 10.03 -10.81
N GLY A 185 -12.99 10.01 -12.08
CA GLY A 185 -13.83 9.58 -13.20
C GLY A 185 -14.30 8.12 -13.11
N LEU A 186 -13.47 7.21 -12.58
CA LEU A 186 -13.89 5.83 -12.29
C LEU A 186 -14.90 5.78 -11.14
N LEU A 187 -14.65 6.52 -10.07
CA LEU A 187 -15.54 6.56 -8.90
C LEU A 187 -16.93 7.15 -9.24
N GLN A 188 -17.03 8.08 -10.19
CA GLN A 188 -18.31 8.60 -10.68
C GLN A 188 -19.21 7.52 -11.30
N LYS A 189 -18.62 6.44 -11.85
CA LYS A 189 -19.39 5.32 -12.42
C LYS A 189 -20.05 4.43 -11.38
N ILE A 190 -19.68 4.58 -10.11
CA ILE A 190 -20.28 3.80 -9.01
C ILE A 190 -21.68 4.31 -8.66
N THR A 191 -21.97 5.58 -8.91
CA THR A 191 -23.23 6.25 -8.55
C THR A 191 -24.20 6.39 -9.71
N GLY A 192 -23.82 5.93 -10.91
CA GLY A 192 -24.58 6.08 -12.16
C GLY A 192 -25.60 4.99 -12.45
#